data_92f089d084be7c78fb2ec502e45c04cf
#
_entry.id   92f089d084be7c78fb2ec502e45c04cf
#
_cell.length_a   1.000
_cell.length_b   1.000
_cell.length_c   1.000
_cell.angle_alpha   90.00
_cell.angle_beta   90.00
_cell.angle_gamma   90.00
#
_symmetry.space_group_name_H-M   'P 1'
#
loop_
_entity.id
_entity.type
_entity.pdbx_description
1 polymer ?
#
loop_
_entity_poly.entity_id
_entity_poly.type
_entity_poly.pdbx_seq_one_letter_code
_entity_poly.pdbx_strand_id
1 'polypeptide(L)'
;MPRTRTIIPGVDKKLLIKDAAKLLPDPTRRLLLRGGLSLGALAVLGGCDIVDSDAAEGVLRKISKFNDGVQALLFNPNTLAPEYPESRITRPFPFNGYYAEDEAPEVDGKTYQLEVGGLIDNKEPWTLDRLYALPQVSQITRHVCVEGWSAIGSWQGVRLSEFLKRIGADTRAKYVWFQCAEGYSNTIDMATALHPQTQLSFKFDNQILPRKYGFPMKCRIPTKLGFKNPKYITALYVQNNDAGGYWENQGYNWFSGL
;
A
#
# COMPACT_ATOMS: atom_id res chain seq x y z
N MET A 1 -2.55 34.88 3.80
CA MET A 1 -2.10 34.39 2.47
C MET A 1 -2.88 33.12 2.14
N PRO A 2 -3.67 33.08 1.07
CA PRO A 2 -4.46 31.92 0.71
C PRO A 2 -3.56 30.84 0.10
N ARG A 3 -3.67 29.60 0.59
CA ARG A 3 -2.95 28.42 0.07
C ARG A 3 -3.51 28.04 -1.28
N THR A 4 -2.72 28.17 -2.33
CA THR A 4 -3.02 27.69 -3.68
C THR A 4 -3.09 26.16 -3.69
N ARG A 5 -4.27 25.62 -4.02
CA ARG A 5 -4.48 24.18 -4.27
C ARG A 5 -3.83 23.83 -5.61
N THR A 6 -2.78 23.02 -5.58
CA THR A 6 -2.22 22.41 -6.79
C THR A 6 -3.15 21.28 -7.25
N ILE A 7 -3.87 21.54 -8.33
CA ILE A 7 -4.75 20.56 -8.99
C ILE A 7 -3.86 19.71 -9.91
N ILE A 8 -3.91 18.39 -9.78
CA ILE A 8 -3.27 17.44 -10.70
C ILE A 8 -3.92 17.64 -12.07
N PRO A 9 -3.16 17.95 -13.16
CA PRO A 9 -3.74 18.12 -14.49
C PRO A 9 -4.27 16.79 -15.02
N GLY A 10 -5.57 16.72 -15.33
CA GLY A 10 -6.15 15.64 -16.11
C GLY A 10 -7.46 15.02 -15.60
N VAL A 11 -7.93 15.34 -14.38
CA VAL A 11 -9.19 14.77 -13.89
C VAL A 11 -10.08 15.86 -13.31
N ASP A 12 -11.05 16.31 -14.08
CA ASP A 12 -12.10 17.19 -13.57
C ASP A 12 -13.10 16.37 -12.74
N LYS A 13 -12.97 16.48 -11.40
CA LYS A 13 -13.85 15.79 -10.43
C LYS A 13 -15.33 16.04 -10.67
N LYS A 14 -15.72 17.21 -11.20
CA LYS A 14 -17.12 17.53 -11.52
C LYS A 14 -17.63 16.76 -12.73
N LEU A 15 -16.77 16.47 -13.72
CA LEU A 15 -17.13 15.69 -14.90
C LEU A 15 -17.35 14.21 -14.52
N LEU A 16 -16.46 13.63 -13.69
CA LEU A 16 -16.60 12.25 -13.24
C LEU A 16 -17.86 12.02 -12.38
N ILE A 17 -18.23 12.96 -11.54
CA ILE A 17 -19.45 12.86 -10.72
C ILE A 17 -20.71 13.00 -11.63
N LYS A 18 -20.68 13.86 -12.63
CA LYS A 18 -21.78 14.03 -13.58
C LYS A 18 -21.97 12.82 -14.48
N ASP A 19 -20.88 12.19 -14.91
CA ASP A 19 -20.95 11.01 -15.78
C ASP A 19 -21.28 9.75 -14.97
N ALA A 20 -20.82 9.60 -13.74
CA ALA A 20 -21.24 8.55 -12.83
C ALA A 20 -22.74 8.66 -12.47
N ALA A 21 -23.26 9.88 -12.31
CA ALA A 21 -24.69 10.10 -12.05
C ALA A 21 -25.57 9.79 -13.29
N LYS A 22 -25.02 9.84 -14.52
CA LYS A 22 -25.74 9.46 -15.75
C LYS A 22 -25.76 7.94 -15.98
N LEU A 23 -24.81 7.20 -15.40
CA LEU A 23 -24.70 5.74 -15.52
C LEU A 23 -25.53 4.98 -14.49
N LEU A 24 -26.00 5.66 -13.43
CA LEU A 24 -26.89 5.07 -12.44
C LEU A 24 -28.33 5.52 -12.75
N PRO A 25 -29.26 4.61 -13.09
CA PRO A 25 -30.66 4.94 -13.16
C PRO A 25 -31.09 5.47 -11.79
N ASP A 26 -31.86 6.57 -11.77
CA ASP A 26 -32.35 7.24 -10.57
C ASP A 26 -32.99 6.20 -9.62
N PRO A 27 -32.33 5.83 -8.49
CA PRO A 27 -32.81 4.73 -7.68
C PRO A 27 -33.99 5.23 -6.86
N THR A 28 -35.20 4.94 -7.35
CA THR A 28 -36.38 5.10 -6.49
C THR A 28 -36.16 4.30 -5.22
N ARG A 29 -36.55 4.86 -4.05
CA ARG A 29 -36.47 4.17 -2.71
C ARG A 29 -36.96 2.71 -2.76
N ARG A 30 -37.94 2.41 -3.64
CA ARG A 30 -38.44 1.06 -3.87
C ARG A 30 -37.42 0.13 -4.56
N LEU A 31 -36.59 0.63 -5.47
CA LEU A 31 -35.56 -0.16 -6.14
C LEU A 31 -34.41 -0.51 -5.17
N LEU A 32 -34.00 0.44 -4.33
CA LEU A 32 -33.05 0.22 -3.26
C LEU A 32 -33.54 -0.78 -2.21
N LEU A 33 -34.82 -0.70 -1.79
CA LEU A 33 -35.42 -1.64 -0.86
C LEU A 33 -35.59 -3.03 -1.49
N ARG A 34 -35.98 -3.13 -2.76
CA ARG A 34 -36.09 -4.42 -3.47
C ARG A 34 -34.71 -5.03 -3.74
N GLY A 35 -33.72 -4.23 -4.12
CA GLY A 35 -32.34 -4.68 -4.30
C GLY A 35 -31.68 -5.10 -2.99
N GLY A 36 -31.89 -4.35 -1.90
CA GLY A 36 -31.41 -4.69 -0.56
C GLY A 36 -32.07 -5.93 0.03
N LEU A 37 -33.38 -6.12 -0.19
CA LEU A 37 -34.10 -7.32 0.21
C LEU A 37 -33.70 -8.55 -0.61
N SER A 38 -33.42 -8.41 -1.91
CA SER A 38 -32.95 -9.51 -2.75
C SER A 38 -31.52 -9.93 -2.41
N LEU A 39 -30.62 -8.98 -2.11
CA LEU A 39 -29.28 -9.26 -1.61
C LEU A 39 -29.29 -9.89 -0.21
N GLY A 40 -30.16 -9.42 0.69
CA GLY A 40 -30.35 -10.00 2.01
C GLY A 40 -30.96 -11.41 1.95
N ALA A 41 -31.92 -11.66 1.05
CA ALA A 41 -32.51 -12.97 0.85
C ALA A 41 -31.51 -13.96 0.22
N LEU A 42 -30.65 -13.51 -0.72
CA LEU A 42 -29.55 -14.33 -1.24
C LEU A 42 -28.52 -14.68 -0.17
N ALA A 43 -28.20 -13.76 0.75
CA ALA A 43 -27.29 -14.03 1.84
C ALA A 43 -27.87 -15.02 2.89
N VAL A 44 -29.21 -15.06 3.07
CA VAL A 44 -29.89 -15.97 4.01
C VAL A 44 -30.17 -17.34 3.38
N LEU A 45 -30.41 -17.40 2.07
CA LEU A 45 -30.68 -18.65 1.34
C LEU A 45 -29.38 -19.37 0.91
N GLY A 46 -28.26 -18.68 0.89
CA GLY A 46 -26.94 -19.22 0.58
C GLY A 46 -26.30 -19.86 1.82
N GLY A 47 -26.90 -20.91 2.35
CA GLY A 47 -26.23 -21.78 3.33
C GLY A 47 -24.88 -22.26 2.76
N CYS A 48 -23.95 -22.62 3.60
CA CYS A 48 -22.51 -22.90 3.43
C CYS A 48 -21.99 -23.51 2.11
N ASP A 49 -22.85 -24.07 1.27
CA ASP A 49 -22.47 -24.72 0.00
C ASP A 49 -22.23 -23.77 -1.19
N ILE A 50 -22.66 -22.49 -1.09
CA ILE A 50 -22.46 -21.52 -2.21
C ILE A 50 -21.07 -20.88 -2.14
N VAL A 51 -20.39 -20.93 -1.01
CA VAL A 51 -19.10 -20.27 -0.80
C VAL A 51 -17.97 -20.95 -1.60
N ASP A 52 -18.10 -22.22 -1.94
CA ASP A 52 -17.10 -23.01 -2.67
C ASP A 52 -17.32 -23.06 -4.19
N SER A 53 -18.24 -22.24 -4.76
CA SER A 53 -18.44 -22.24 -6.18
C SER A 53 -17.60 -21.15 -6.87
N ASP A 54 -16.94 -21.49 -8.01
CA ASP A 54 -16.20 -20.56 -8.89
C ASP A 54 -17.03 -19.31 -9.24
N ALA A 55 -18.34 -19.46 -9.31
CA ALA A 55 -19.29 -18.37 -9.59
C ALA A 55 -19.36 -17.39 -8.40
N ALA A 56 -19.40 -17.87 -7.16
CA ALA A 56 -19.41 -17.02 -5.97
C ALA A 56 -18.08 -16.29 -5.82
N GLU A 57 -16.96 -16.97 -6.05
CA GLU A 57 -15.64 -16.35 -6.05
C GLU A 57 -15.55 -15.23 -7.11
N GLY A 58 -16.05 -15.47 -8.31
CA GLY A 58 -16.08 -14.48 -9.39
C GLY A 58 -16.90 -13.22 -9.02
N VAL A 59 -18.00 -13.38 -8.30
CA VAL A 59 -18.80 -12.24 -7.80
C VAL A 59 -18.07 -11.50 -6.69
N LEU A 60 -17.49 -12.20 -5.72
CA LEU A 60 -16.74 -11.61 -4.61
C LEU A 60 -15.52 -10.84 -5.12
N ARG A 61 -14.80 -11.36 -6.10
CA ARG A 61 -13.67 -10.66 -6.75
C ARG A 61 -14.12 -9.37 -7.46
N LYS A 62 -15.29 -9.36 -8.10
CA LYS A 62 -15.86 -8.13 -8.72
C LYS A 62 -16.22 -7.09 -7.66
N ILE A 63 -16.82 -7.51 -6.55
CA ILE A 63 -17.16 -6.63 -5.43
C ILE A 63 -15.88 -6.06 -4.80
N SER A 64 -14.85 -6.90 -4.59
CA SER A 64 -13.56 -6.45 -4.08
C SER A 64 -12.93 -5.39 -4.99
N LYS A 65 -12.87 -5.62 -6.30
CA LYS A 65 -12.36 -4.63 -7.27
C LYS A 65 -13.18 -3.33 -7.29
N PHE A 66 -14.49 -3.42 -7.14
CA PHE A 66 -15.32 -2.22 -7.01
C PHE A 66 -14.97 -1.44 -5.74
N ASN A 67 -14.83 -2.12 -4.60
CA ASN A 67 -14.42 -1.50 -3.34
C ASN A 67 -13.02 -0.85 -3.43
N ASP A 68 -12.07 -1.50 -4.11
CA ASP A 68 -10.75 -0.93 -4.41
C ASP A 68 -10.87 0.39 -5.18
N GLY A 69 -11.71 0.41 -6.20
CA GLY A 69 -11.98 1.62 -7.00
C GLY A 69 -12.59 2.74 -6.16
N VAL A 70 -13.53 2.42 -5.28
CA VAL A 70 -14.14 3.40 -4.35
C VAL A 70 -13.11 3.93 -3.36
N GLN A 71 -12.31 3.07 -2.75
CA GLN A 71 -11.24 3.48 -1.83
C GLN A 71 -10.20 4.37 -2.53
N ALA A 72 -9.79 3.99 -3.74
CA ALA A 72 -8.85 4.79 -4.53
C ALA A 72 -9.43 6.17 -4.90
N LEU A 73 -10.73 6.25 -5.20
CA LEU A 73 -11.42 7.51 -5.48
C LEU A 73 -11.51 8.42 -4.24
N LEU A 74 -11.76 7.83 -3.07
CA LEU A 74 -11.87 8.55 -1.80
C LEU A 74 -10.50 8.92 -1.23
N PHE A 75 -9.44 8.24 -1.65
CA PHE A 75 -8.09 8.51 -1.18
C PHE A 75 -7.65 9.93 -1.53
N ASN A 76 -7.25 10.67 -0.50
CA ASN A 76 -6.65 11.99 -0.68
C ASN A 76 -5.14 11.90 -0.44
N PRO A 77 -4.31 11.97 -1.49
CA PRO A 77 -2.86 11.84 -1.36
C PRO A 77 -2.19 12.98 -0.57
N ASN A 78 -2.96 14.02 -0.22
CA ASN A 78 -2.47 15.14 0.60
C ASN A 78 -2.87 15.00 2.09
N THR A 79 -3.67 14.00 2.46
CA THR A 79 -4.06 13.76 3.85
C THR A 79 -3.02 12.91 4.54
N LEU A 80 -2.33 13.50 5.52
CA LEU A 80 -1.32 12.80 6.30
C LEU A 80 -1.97 11.88 7.34
N ALA A 81 -1.39 10.69 7.52
CA ALA A 81 -1.67 9.87 8.67
C ALA A 81 -1.17 10.59 9.95
N PRO A 82 -1.85 10.45 11.09
CA PRO A 82 -1.42 11.08 12.33
C PRO A 82 0.01 10.68 12.74
N GLU A 83 0.78 11.65 13.16
CA GLU A 83 2.07 11.45 13.82
C GLU A 83 1.91 11.54 15.33
N TYR A 84 2.76 10.83 16.06
CA TYR A 84 2.67 10.67 17.50
C TYR A 84 3.95 11.16 18.19
N PRO A 85 3.88 11.62 19.43
CA PRO A 85 5.07 11.92 20.21
C PRO A 85 5.81 10.62 20.58
N GLU A 86 7.10 10.72 20.84
CA GLU A 86 7.98 9.59 21.19
C GLU A 86 7.46 8.76 22.38
N SER A 87 6.82 9.42 23.34
CA SER A 87 6.21 8.77 24.51
C SER A 87 5.09 7.78 24.19
N ARG A 88 4.56 7.79 22.95
CA ARG A 88 3.51 6.89 22.49
C ARG A 88 4.06 5.69 21.69
N ILE A 89 5.37 5.59 21.50
CA ILE A 89 5.98 4.45 20.81
C ILE A 89 5.70 3.17 21.60
N THR A 90 5.19 2.15 20.89
CA THR A 90 4.90 0.84 21.47
C THR A 90 6.20 0.06 21.65
N ARG A 91 6.52 -0.32 22.87
CA ARG A 91 7.70 -1.13 23.20
C ARG A 91 7.31 -2.29 24.12
N PRO A 92 7.60 -3.57 23.74
CA PRO A 92 8.17 -3.98 22.47
C PRO A 92 7.19 -3.77 21.30
N PHE A 93 7.72 -3.45 20.10
CA PHE A 93 6.92 -3.37 18.89
C PHE A 93 6.60 -4.80 18.43
N PRO A 94 5.34 -5.12 18.09
CA PRO A 94 4.95 -6.48 17.70
C PRO A 94 5.67 -6.93 16.42
N PHE A 95 5.99 -8.21 16.35
CA PHE A 95 6.42 -8.84 15.11
C PHE A 95 5.24 -8.90 14.13
N ASN A 96 5.50 -8.65 12.87
CA ASN A 96 4.52 -8.69 11.79
C ASN A 96 5.09 -9.52 10.64
N GLY A 97 4.68 -10.75 10.54
CA GLY A 97 5.08 -11.71 9.50
C GLY A 97 4.09 -12.86 9.44
N TYR A 98 4.05 -13.57 8.32
CA TYR A 98 3.25 -14.78 8.13
C TYR A 98 4.09 -16.07 8.41
N TYR A 99 5.22 -15.89 9.04
CA TYR A 99 6.17 -16.89 9.51
C TYR A 99 6.65 -16.54 10.92
N ALA A 100 7.30 -17.44 11.63
CA ALA A 100 7.83 -17.20 12.97
C ALA A 100 8.98 -16.16 12.95
N GLU A 101 9.21 -15.46 14.08
CA GLU A 101 10.22 -14.38 14.13
C GLU A 101 11.63 -14.88 13.83
N ASP A 102 11.97 -16.10 14.23
CA ASP A 102 13.26 -16.77 13.99
C ASP A 102 13.44 -17.22 12.54
N GLU A 103 12.34 -17.40 11.78
CA GLU A 103 12.34 -17.69 10.35
C GLU A 103 12.49 -16.45 9.47
N ALA A 104 12.56 -15.26 10.06
CA ALA A 104 12.73 -14.02 9.30
C ALA A 104 13.95 -14.10 8.37
N PRO A 105 13.87 -13.60 7.11
CA PRO A 105 14.96 -13.68 6.13
C PRO A 105 16.26 -13.07 6.66
N GLU A 106 17.38 -13.74 6.35
CA GLU A 106 18.70 -13.17 6.55
C GLU A 106 19.20 -12.57 5.23
N VAL A 107 19.48 -11.29 5.24
CA VAL A 107 20.02 -10.56 4.10
C VAL A 107 21.38 -9.99 4.49
N ASP A 108 22.43 -10.34 3.74
CA ASP A 108 23.76 -9.77 3.97
C ASP A 108 23.81 -8.32 3.45
N GLY A 109 23.89 -7.38 4.39
CA GLY A 109 23.96 -5.96 4.05
C GLY A 109 25.19 -5.53 3.26
N LYS A 110 26.29 -6.30 3.32
CA LYS A 110 27.54 -6.00 2.61
C LYS A 110 27.45 -6.27 1.10
N THR A 111 26.69 -7.28 0.74
CA THR A 111 26.48 -7.69 -0.66
C THR A 111 25.14 -7.23 -1.21
N TYR A 112 24.30 -6.62 -0.35
CA TYR A 112 22.96 -6.18 -0.74
C TYR A 112 23.00 -5.14 -1.85
N GLN A 113 22.16 -5.36 -2.84
CA GLN A 113 21.84 -4.40 -3.91
C GLN A 113 20.34 -4.38 -4.14
N LEU A 114 19.76 -3.18 -4.10
CA LEU A 114 18.38 -2.98 -4.53
C LEU A 114 18.35 -2.92 -6.05
N GLU A 115 17.70 -3.87 -6.68
CA GLU A 115 17.40 -3.82 -8.10
C GLU A 115 16.30 -2.78 -8.37
N VAL A 116 16.46 -1.98 -9.41
CA VAL A 116 15.46 -1.00 -9.85
C VAL A 116 15.19 -1.14 -11.34
N GLY A 117 13.92 -1.05 -11.75
CA GLY A 117 13.58 -1.30 -13.13
C GLY A 117 12.24 -0.74 -13.58
N GLY A 118 11.81 -1.17 -14.77
CA GLY A 118 10.57 -0.72 -15.38
C GLY A 118 10.71 0.64 -16.09
N LEU A 119 9.73 1.53 -15.88
CA LEU A 119 9.62 2.86 -16.48
C LEU A 119 10.43 3.88 -15.68
N ILE A 120 11.75 3.74 -15.72
CA ILE A 120 12.74 4.60 -15.05
C ILE A 120 13.92 4.87 -15.98
N ASP A 121 14.64 5.97 -15.77
CA ASP A 121 15.79 6.36 -16.58
C ASP A 121 17.06 5.61 -16.13
N ASN A 122 17.34 5.56 -14.84
CA ASN A 122 18.54 4.93 -14.27
C ASN A 122 18.22 3.58 -13.61
N LYS A 123 18.69 2.50 -14.23
CA LYS A 123 18.49 1.11 -13.80
C LYS A 123 19.70 0.53 -13.05
N GLU A 124 20.68 1.34 -12.69
CA GLU A 124 21.80 0.87 -11.86
C GLU A 124 21.33 0.42 -10.49
N PRO A 125 21.76 -0.75 -10.01
CA PRO A 125 21.43 -1.21 -8.67
C PRO A 125 21.96 -0.25 -7.58
N TRP A 126 21.26 -0.22 -6.44
CA TRP A 126 21.58 0.63 -5.31
C TRP A 126 22.14 -0.18 -4.15
N THR A 127 23.39 0.10 -3.75
CA THR A 127 23.97 -0.45 -2.52
C THR A 127 23.38 0.22 -1.28
N LEU A 128 23.50 -0.41 -0.11
CA LEU A 128 23.04 0.18 1.16
C LEU A 128 23.73 1.52 1.44
N ASP A 129 25.02 1.64 1.16
CA ASP A 129 25.77 2.88 1.39
C ASP A 129 25.19 4.03 0.55
N ARG A 130 24.87 3.78 -0.71
CA ARG A 130 24.22 4.79 -1.57
C ARG A 130 22.83 5.17 -1.04
N LEU A 131 22.06 4.19 -0.55
CA LEU A 131 20.74 4.42 0.01
C LEU A 131 20.82 5.21 1.33
N TYR A 132 21.75 4.87 2.21
CA TYR A 132 21.94 5.56 3.51
C TYR A 132 22.44 7.00 3.33
N ALA A 133 23.16 7.30 2.26
CA ALA A 133 23.62 8.64 1.92
C ALA A 133 22.52 9.58 1.42
N LEU A 134 21.32 9.05 1.12
CA LEU A 134 20.18 9.88 0.71
C LEU A 134 19.62 10.69 1.89
N PRO A 135 19.04 11.88 1.64
CA PRO A 135 18.35 12.65 2.67
C PRO A 135 17.26 11.83 3.34
N GLN A 136 17.39 11.61 4.64
CA GLN A 136 16.45 10.78 5.40
C GLN A 136 15.49 11.66 6.18
N VAL A 137 14.28 11.17 6.38
CA VAL A 137 13.22 11.75 7.23
C VAL A 137 12.83 10.75 8.30
N SER A 138 12.43 11.25 9.47
CA SER A 138 11.88 10.43 10.55
C SER A 138 10.38 10.66 10.66
N GLN A 139 9.62 9.62 11.01
CA GLN A 139 8.21 9.72 11.33
C GLN A 139 7.82 8.71 12.41
N ILE A 140 6.96 9.14 13.33
CA ILE A 140 6.39 8.26 14.36
C ILE A 140 4.92 8.04 14.02
N THR A 141 4.61 6.89 13.44
CA THR A 141 3.30 6.62 12.87
C THR A 141 2.74 5.29 13.33
N ARG A 142 1.40 5.18 13.33
CA ARG A 142 0.69 3.94 13.67
C ARG A 142 0.80 2.93 12.52
N HIS A 143 1.17 1.71 12.84
CA HIS A 143 1.05 0.53 12.00
C HIS A 143 -0.24 -0.20 12.37
N VAL A 144 -1.08 -0.51 11.40
CA VAL A 144 -2.35 -1.23 11.61
C VAL A 144 -2.26 -2.55 10.88
N CYS A 145 -2.26 -3.65 11.63
CA CYS A 145 -2.24 -5.00 11.06
C CYS A 145 -3.64 -5.44 10.64
N VAL A 146 -3.72 -6.24 9.58
CA VAL A 146 -4.97 -6.88 9.14
C VAL A 146 -5.54 -7.84 10.19
N GLU A 147 -4.70 -8.35 11.09
CA GLU A 147 -5.07 -9.21 12.22
C GLU A 147 -5.80 -8.46 13.36
N GLY A 148 -6.05 -7.15 13.21
CA GLY A 148 -6.84 -6.37 14.15
C GLY A 148 -6.05 -5.66 15.25
N TRP A 149 -4.72 -5.78 15.31
CA TRP A 149 -3.90 -5.03 16.24
C TRP A 149 -3.25 -3.81 15.58
N SER A 150 -2.81 -2.85 16.38
CA SER A 150 -2.03 -1.72 15.91
C SER A 150 -0.94 -1.34 16.91
N ALA A 151 0.16 -0.77 16.40
CA ALA A 151 1.30 -0.32 17.19
C ALA A 151 1.88 0.96 16.61
N ILE A 152 2.46 1.80 17.45
CA ILE A 152 3.13 3.04 17.05
C ILE A 152 4.63 2.79 17.04
N GLY A 153 5.27 3.08 15.89
CA GLY A 153 6.71 2.89 15.71
C GLY A 153 7.38 4.13 15.14
N SER A 154 8.66 4.30 15.47
CA SER A 154 9.53 5.33 14.91
C SER A 154 10.31 4.76 13.72
N TRP A 155 10.15 5.36 12.55
CA TRP A 155 10.74 4.90 11.30
C TRP A 155 11.57 6.03 10.68
N GLN A 156 12.76 5.70 10.17
CA GLN A 156 13.61 6.65 9.48
C GLN A 156 14.12 6.08 8.16
N GLY A 157 14.09 6.91 7.12
CA GLY A 157 14.53 6.52 5.78
C GLY A 157 14.28 7.63 4.76
N VAL A 158 14.40 7.30 3.48
CA VAL A 158 14.16 8.24 2.37
C VAL A 158 12.71 8.20 1.93
N ARG A 159 12.10 9.35 1.65
CA ARG A 159 10.78 9.38 1.03
C ARG A 159 10.81 8.64 -0.30
N LEU A 160 9.81 7.79 -0.53
CA LEU A 160 9.75 7.04 -1.78
C LEU A 160 9.67 7.97 -3.00
N SER A 161 8.95 9.08 -2.89
CA SER A 161 8.87 10.12 -3.93
C SER A 161 10.24 10.70 -4.31
N GLU A 162 11.12 10.95 -3.32
CA GLU A 162 12.47 11.44 -3.56
C GLU A 162 13.36 10.36 -4.21
N PHE A 163 13.19 9.10 -3.79
CA PHE A 163 13.90 7.98 -4.42
C PHE A 163 13.47 7.79 -5.87
N LEU A 164 12.17 7.77 -6.15
CA LEU A 164 11.60 7.67 -7.50
C LEU A 164 12.09 8.79 -8.40
N LYS A 165 12.13 10.04 -7.91
CA LYS A 165 12.69 11.17 -8.63
C LYS A 165 14.15 10.94 -9.00
N ARG A 166 14.94 10.37 -8.07
CA ARG A 166 16.38 10.16 -8.26
C ARG A 166 16.72 9.08 -9.28
N ILE A 167 15.87 8.07 -9.41
CA ILE A 167 16.00 7.03 -10.45
C ILE A 167 15.36 7.44 -11.79
N GLY A 168 14.78 8.66 -11.88
CA GLY A 168 14.10 9.14 -13.09
C GLY A 168 12.82 8.35 -13.40
N ALA A 169 12.01 8.06 -12.38
CA ALA A 169 10.77 7.32 -12.56
C ALA A 169 9.71 8.14 -13.32
N ASP A 170 9.05 7.51 -14.30
CA ASP A 170 7.87 8.09 -14.93
C ASP A 170 6.69 8.06 -13.95
N THR A 171 6.43 9.19 -13.29
CA THR A 171 5.34 9.34 -12.32
C THR A 171 3.94 9.31 -12.93
N ARG A 172 3.81 9.21 -14.26
CA ARG A 172 2.54 8.96 -14.97
C ARG A 172 2.23 7.46 -15.00
N ALA A 173 3.19 6.60 -14.69
CA ALA A 173 2.98 5.17 -14.51
C ALA A 173 1.96 4.92 -13.39
N LYS A 174 1.25 3.80 -13.48
CA LYS A 174 0.14 3.51 -12.56
C LYS A 174 0.61 2.93 -11.23
N TYR A 175 1.69 2.15 -11.24
CA TYR A 175 2.06 1.28 -10.13
C TYR A 175 3.56 1.29 -9.83
N VAL A 176 3.86 1.06 -8.55
CA VAL A 176 5.17 0.66 -8.06
C VAL A 176 5.05 -0.73 -7.46
N TRP A 177 5.81 -1.68 -7.97
CA TRP A 177 5.87 -3.05 -7.52
C TRP A 177 7.16 -3.32 -6.74
N PHE A 178 7.06 -4.12 -5.70
CA PHE A 178 8.17 -4.52 -4.83
C PHE A 178 8.30 -6.04 -4.82
N GLN A 179 9.56 -6.51 -4.91
CA GLN A 179 9.96 -7.89 -4.62
C GLN A 179 10.73 -7.92 -3.31
N CYS A 180 10.52 -8.96 -2.51
CA CYS A 180 11.16 -9.18 -1.22
C CYS A 180 11.94 -10.50 -1.20
N ALA A 181 12.91 -10.61 -0.28
CA ALA A 181 13.81 -11.77 -0.20
C ALA A 181 13.09 -13.09 0.12
N GLU A 182 11.97 -13.04 0.87
CA GLU A 182 11.16 -14.21 1.24
C GLU A 182 10.13 -14.64 0.19
N GLY A 183 10.25 -14.12 -1.04
CA GLY A 183 9.26 -14.36 -2.10
C GLY A 183 7.99 -13.55 -1.98
N TYR A 184 7.87 -12.69 -0.97
CA TYR A 184 6.78 -11.72 -0.86
C TYR A 184 6.86 -10.70 -1.98
N SER A 185 5.73 -10.31 -2.52
CA SER A 185 5.62 -9.19 -3.45
C SER A 185 4.42 -8.32 -3.13
N ASN A 186 4.48 -7.06 -3.55
CA ASN A 186 3.40 -6.11 -3.32
C ASN A 186 3.36 -5.04 -4.40
N THR A 187 2.17 -4.62 -4.79
CA THR A 187 1.96 -3.50 -5.72
C THR A 187 1.20 -2.38 -5.02
N ILE A 188 1.65 -1.15 -5.19
CA ILE A 188 0.94 0.06 -4.75
C ILE A 188 0.69 0.98 -5.95
N ASP A 189 -0.36 1.81 -5.86
CA ASP A 189 -0.61 2.86 -6.84
C ASP A 189 0.42 3.99 -6.73
N MET A 190 0.62 4.72 -7.83
CA MET A 190 1.58 5.82 -7.88
C MET A 190 1.23 6.96 -6.91
N ALA A 191 -0.06 7.22 -6.65
CA ALA A 191 -0.46 8.25 -5.69
C ALA A 191 -0.03 7.88 -4.26
N THR A 192 -0.15 6.59 -3.89
CA THR A 192 0.39 6.06 -2.63
C THR A 192 1.92 6.12 -2.61
N ALA A 193 2.60 5.80 -3.72
CA ALA A 193 4.06 5.86 -3.80
C ALA A 193 4.60 7.29 -3.64
N LEU A 194 3.89 8.29 -4.17
CA LEU A 194 4.24 9.71 -4.09
C LEU A 194 3.75 10.38 -2.80
N HIS A 195 3.00 9.68 -1.95
CA HIS A 195 2.50 10.24 -0.69
C HIS A 195 3.66 10.69 0.21
N PRO A 196 3.56 11.87 0.86
CA PRO A 196 4.67 12.46 1.65
C PRO A 196 5.22 11.57 2.76
N GLN A 197 4.41 10.65 3.30
CA GLN A 197 4.80 9.74 4.38
C GLN A 197 5.14 8.32 3.89
N THR A 198 5.04 8.03 2.59
CA THR A 198 5.55 6.76 2.05
C THR A 198 7.07 6.84 1.97
N GLN A 199 7.76 5.93 2.68
CA GLN A 199 9.21 5.96 2.78
C GLN A 199 9.84 4.56 2.68
N LEU A 200 11.04 4.50 2.13
CA LEU A 200 11.96 3.37 2.25
C LEU A 200 12.70 3.55 3.57
N SER A 201 12.33 2.75 4.57
CA SER A 201 12.85 2.85 5.94
C SER A 201 14.05 1.94 6.12
N PHE A 202 15.13 2.49 6.67
CA PHE A 202 16.40 1.82 6.96
C PHE A 202 16.67 1.72 8.45
N LYS A 203 15.95 2.50 9.29
CA LYS A 203 16.07 2.51 10.72
C LYS A 203 14.71 2.38 11.40
N PHE A 204 14.75 1.80 12.58
CA PHE A 204 13.63 1.67 13.48
C PHE A 204 14.08 2.03 14.89
N ASP A 205 13.33 2.91 15.58
CA ASP A 205 13.63 3.39 16.94
C ASP A 205 15.10 3.87 17.10
N ASN A 206 15.56 4.69 16.12
CA ASN A 206 16.90 5.26 16.00
C ASN A 206 18.06 4.26 15.80
N GLN A 207 17.76 2.98 15.60
CA GLN A 207 18.74 1.93 15.30
C GLN A 207 18.62 1.47 13.84
N ILE A 208 19.66 0.82 13.32
CA ILE A 208 19.56 0.12 12.04
C ILE A 208 18.37 -0.82 12.12
N LEU A 209 17.58 -0.87 11.04
CA LEU A 209 16.35 -1.67 10.98
C LEU A 209 16.65 -3.12 11.37
N PRO A 210 16.08 -3.63 12.48
CA PRO A 210 16.30 -5.01 12.89
C PRO A 210 15.84 -6.04 11.84
N ARG A 211 16.50 -7.19 11.75
CA ARG A 211 16.13 -8.30 10.87
C ARG A 211 14.62 -8.57 10.92
N LYS A 212 14.05 -8.77 12.09
CA LYS A 212 12.63 -9.05 12.28
C LYS A 212 11.67 -7.99 11.74
N TYR A 213 12.11 -6.76 11.61
CA TYR A 213 11.29 -5.66 11.09
C TYR A 213 11.55 -5.34 9.62
N GLY A 214 12.48 -6.07 8.95
CA GLY A 214 12.63 -6.00 7.51
C GLY A 214 13.97 -5.49 7.01
N PHE A 215 15.08 -5.65 7.78
CA PHE A 215 16.43 -5.35 7.28
C PHE A 215 16.67 -6.04 5.92
N PRO A 216 17.27 -5.39 4.96
CA PRO A 216 17.92 -4.07 5.02
C PRO A 216 16.97 -2.90 4.79
N MET A 217 15.77 -3.12 4.25
CA MET A 217 14.84 -2.06 3.89
C MET A 217 13.39 -2.51 3.94
N LYS A 218 12.55 -1.64 4.46
CA LYS A 218 11.08 -1.78 4.51
C LYS A 218 10.42 -0.56 3.86
N CYS A 219 9.41 -0.78 3.04
CA CYS A 219 8.54 0.33 2.65
C CYS A 219 7.52 0.60 3.77
N ARG A 220 7.55 1.79 4.34
CA ARG A 220 6.58 2.24 5.34
C ARG A 220 5.51 3.10 4.69
N ILE A 221 4.23 2.69 4.80
CA ILE A 221 3.07 3.35 4.20
C ILE A 221 2.00 3.54 5.29
N PRO A 222 2.02 4.66 6.04
CA PRO A 222 1.12 4.86 7.19
C PRO A 222 -0.36 4.89 6.85
N THR A 223 -0.71 5.16 5.61
CA THR A 223 -2.09 5.24 5.08
C THR A 223 -2.63 3.91 4.60
N LYS A 224 -1.88 2.80 4.78
CA LYS A 224 -2.27 1.46 4.33
C LYS A 224 -2.14 0.44 5.45
N LEU A 225 -2.92 -0.64 5.36
CA LEU A 225 -2.79 -1.80 6.23
C LEU A 225 -1.38 -2.39 6.19
N GLY A 226 -1.00 -3.09 7.24
CA GLY A 226 0.35 -3.58 7.49
C GLY A 226 0.94 -4.42 6.37
N PHE A 227 0.16 -5.29 5.76
CA PHE A 227 0.64 -6.14 4.66
C PHE A 227 1.02 -5.35 3.40
N LYS A 228 0.51 -4.12 3.21
CA LYS A 228 0.94 -3.20 2.14
C LYS A 228 2.29 -2.55 2.42
N ASN A 229 2.97 -2.90 3.51
CA ASN A 229 4.27 -2.37 3.90
C ASN A 229 5.36 -3.46 3.71
N PRO A 230 5.84 -3.73 2.47
CA PRO A 230 6.78 -4.80 2.19
C PRO A 230 8.10 -4.65 2.96
N LYS A 231 8.68 -5.77 3.40
CA LYS A 231 9.92 -5.92 4.15
C LYS A 231 10.97 -6.65 3.31
N TYR A 232 12.23 -6.55 3.67
CA TYR A 232 13.33 -7.26 2.99
C TYR A 232 13.34 -7.00 1.48
N ILE A 233 13.06 -5.76 1.08
CA ILE A 233 12.89 -5.40 -0.34
C ILE A 233 14.19 -5.63 -1.10
N THR A 234 14.12 -6.39 -2.19
CA THR A 234 15.26 -6.71 -3.07
C THR A 234 15.12 -6.04 -4.44
N ALA A 235 13.89 -5.73 -4.87
CA ALA A 235 13.66 -5.04 -6.13
C ALA A 235 12.48 -4.07 -6.05
N LEU A 236 12.54 -3.02 -6.89
CA LEU A 236 11.50 -2.02 -7.10
C LEU A 236 11.31 -1.77 -8.60
N TYR A 237 10.08 -1.89 -9.09
CA TYR A 237 9.75 -1.64 -10.50
C TYR A 237 8.62 -0.65 -10.65
N VAL A 238 8.78 0.32 -11.55
CA VAL A 238 7.74 1.27 -11.95
C VAL A 238 7.08 0.76 -13.22
N GLN A 239 5.74 0.59 -13.23
CA GLN A 239 5.05 -0.10 -14.32
C GLN A 239 3.58 0.31 -14.47
N ASN A 240 2.99 -0.01 -15.64
CA ASN A 240 1.57 0.24 -15.93
C ASN A 240 0.67 -0.96 -15.69
N ASN A 241 1.24 -2.14 -15.56
CA ASN A 241 0.50 -3.36 -15.27
C ASN A 241 0.48 -3.59 -13.76
N ASP A 242 -0.69 -3.94 -13.23
CA ASP A 242 -0.79 -4.43 -11.86
C ASP A 242 -0.21 -5.87 -11.83
N ALA A 243 0.90 -6.03 -11.13
CA ALA A 243 1.53 -7.34 -10.95
C ALA A 243 0.93 -8.13 -9.78
N GLY A 244 -0.12 -7.59 -9.14
CA GLY A 244 -0.69 -8.17 -7.93
C GLY A 244 0.25 -8.07 -6.74
N GLY A 245 0.06 -8.97 -5.79
CA GLY A 245 0.87 -9.09 -4.60
C GLY A 245 0.57 -10.43 -3.93
N TYR A 246 1.39 -10.81 -2.97
CA TYR A 246 1.26 -12.10 -2.28
C TYR A 246 -0.14 -12.28 -1.66
N TRP A 247 -0.62 -11.30 -0.89
CA TRP A 247 -1.92 -11.37 -0.23
C TRP A 247 -3.09 -11.02 -1.16
N GLU A 248 -2.88 -10.08 -2.08
CA GLU A 248 -3.88 -9.70 -3.08
C GLU A 248 -4.26 -10.87 -3.98
N ASN A 249 -3.28 -11.71 -4.33
CA ASN A 249 -3.52 -12.93 -5.10
C ASN A 249 -4.31 -13.98 -4.31
N GLN A 250 -4.31 -13.87 -2.98
CA GLN A 250 -5.11 -14.70 -2.06
C GLN A 250 -6.47 -14.07 -1.72
N GLY A 251 -6.86 -12.97 -2.39
CA GLY A 251 -8.18 -12.35 -2.26
C GLY A 251 -8.26 -11.19 -1.27
N TYR A 252 -7.14 -10.76 -0.68
CA TYR A 252 -7.12 -9.55 0.15
C TYR A 252 -7.36 -8.29 -0.69
N ASN A 253 -7.97 -7.28 -0.07
CA ASN A 253 -8.27 -6.02 -0.74
C ASN A 253 -6.98 -5.35 -1.25
N TRP A 254 -6.96 -5.01 -2.53
CA TRP A 254 -5.76 -4.47 -3.18
C TRP A 254 -5.39 -3.09 -2.65
N PHE A 255 -6.38 -2.19 -2.47
CA PHE A 255 -6.11 -0.82 -2.06
C PHE A 255 -5.76 -0.71 -0.58
N SER A 256 -6.50 -1.39 0.29
CA SER A 256 -6.26 -1.51 1.74
C SER A 256 -5.91 -0.18 2.43
N GLY A 257 -6.66 0.87 2.13
CA GLY A 257 -6.55 2.20 2.75
C GLY A 257 -7.01 2.22 4.20
N LEU A 258 -6.47 3.20 4.98
CA LEU A 258 -6.84 3.48 6.37
C LEU A 258 -7.51 4.84 6.46
#